data_613c27b987fb64b911396f8b80d7c19e
#
_entry.id   613c27b987fb64b911396f8b80d7c19e
#
_cell.length_a   1.000
_cell.length_b   1.000
_cell.length_c   1.000
_cell.angle_alpha   90.00
_cell.angle_beta   90.00
_cell.angle_gamma   90.00
#
_symmetry.space_group_name_H-M   'P 1'
#
loop_
_entity.id
_entity.type
_entity.pdbx_description
1 polymer ?
#
loop_
_entity_poly.entity_id
_entity_poly.type
_entity_poly.pdbx_seq_one_letter_code
_entity_poly.pdbx_strand_id
1 'polypeptide(L)'
;MDRRSIMFLAVLSGVFLSVAPAFSGGGIPTKVLVRAVSKDAKVIGSGVGGAAVRIVNARTGETLAQGRQEGGTGDTDRIMVQPRGRGKVVYGTPSAAFFLAEIGLERPTQVEIRVEAPLEFPQALQRGSKTITLIPGKDIGGEGVVIELDGLIVNIVAPPAAGALRKGDGLQVRADVRML
;
A
#
# COMPACT_ATOMS: atom_id res chain seq x y z
N MET A 1 -64.59 -9.83 -16.35
CA MET A 1 -63.44 -10.14 -17.25
C MET A 1 -62.21 -9.61 -16.54
N ASP A 2 -61.60 -10.53 -15.74
CA ASP A 2 -60.43 -10.20 -14.90
C ASP A 2 -59.12 -10.35 -15.71
N ARG A 3 -58.35 -9.27 -15.81
CA ARG A 3 -56.98 -9.27 -16.28
C ARG A 3 -56.03 -9.30 -15.10
N ARG A 4 -55.56 -10.44 -14.71
CA ARG A 4 -54.46 -10.62 -13.75
C ARG A 4 -53.13 -10.29 -14.40
N SER A 5 -52.54 -9.16 -14.04
CA SER A 5 -51.14 -8.80 -14.39
C SER A 5 -50.20 -9.61 -13.51
N ILE A 6 -49.47 -10.53 -14.15
CA ILE A 6 -48.36 -11.27 -13.50
C ILE A 6 -47.10 -10.41 -13.62
N MET A 7 -46.63 -9.92 -12.49
CA MET A 7 -45.38 -9.16 -12.36
C MET A 7 -44.23 -10.17 -12.22
N PHE A 8 -43.42 -10.33 -13.27
CA PHE A 8 -42.18 -11.10 -13.21
C PHE A 8 -41.11 -10.30 -12.43
N LEU A 9 -40.79 -10.78 -11.25
CA LEU A 9 -39.66 -10.28 -10.47
C LEU A 9 -38.37 -10.96 -10.98
N ALA A 10 -37.59 -10.26 -11.80
CA ALA A 10 -36.28 -10.71 -12.22
C ALA A 10 -35.29 -10.53 -11.07
N VAL A 11 -34.93 -11.63 -10.40
CA VAL A 11 -33.82 -11.67 -9.43
C VAL A 11 -32.51 -11.66 -10.20
N LEU A 12 -31.85 -10.52 -10.24
CA LEU A 12 -30.50 -10.36 -10.81
C LEU A 12 -29.49 -10.94 -9.81
N SER A 13 -29.11 -12.20 -9.99
CA SER A 13 -28.08 -12.87 -9.19
C SER A 13 -26.72 -12.32 -9.61
N GLY A 14 -26.18 -11.36 -8.84
CA GLY A 14 -24.84 -10.83 -9.05
C GLY A 14 -23.79 -11.89 -8.70
N VAL A 15 -23.14 -12.44 -9.71
CA VAL A 15 -21.96 -13.29 -9.53
C VAL A 15 -20.79 -12.40 -9.11
N PHE A 16 -20.48 -12.38 -7.81
CA PHE A 16 -19.22 -11.82 -7.33
C PHE A 16 -18.09 -12.76 -7.80
N LEU A 17 -17.41 -12.40 -8.90
CA LEU A 17 -16.11 -13.00 -9.22
C LEU A 17 -15.11 -12.54 -8.14
N SER A 18 -14.85 -13.39 -7.17
CA SER A 18 -13.69 -13.21 -6.29
C SER A 18 -12.45 -13.49 -7.15
N VAL A 19 -11.69 -12.46 -7.46
CA VAL A 19 -10.36 -12.59 -8.06
C VAL A 19 -9.46 -13.16 -6.97
N ALA A 20 -9.30 -14.48 -6.96
CA ALA A 20 -8.26 -15.13 -6.17
C ALA A 20 -6.90 -14.63 -6.68
N PRO A 21 -5.93 -14.33 -5.79
CA PRO A 21 -4.58 -13.99 -6.22
C PRO A 21 -4.05 -15.13 -7.09
N ALA A 22 -3.65 -14.81 -8.32
CA ALA A 22 -3.10 -15.78 -9.25
C ALA A 22 -1.77 -16.29 -8.67
N PHE A 23 -1.75 -17.57 -8.29
CA PHE A 23 -0.53 -18.28 -7.92
C PHE A 23 0.34 -18.39 -9.18
N SER A 24 1.35 -17.55 -9.29
CA SER A 24 2.28 -17.51 -10.41
C SER A 24 3.56 -18.26 -10.04
N GLY A 25 3.69 -19.51 -10.48
CA GLY A 25 4.97 -20.23 -10.44
C GLY A 25 4.86 -21.61 -9.81
N GLY A 26 5.58 -22.58 -10.40
CA GLY A 26 5.94 -23.83 -9.75
C GLY A 26 6.88 -23.55 -8.56
N GLY A 27 6.81 -24.39 -7.51
CA GLY A 27 7.67 -24.27 -6.34
C GLY A 27 6.91 -24.29 -5.01
N ILE A 28 7.63 -24.09 -3.92
CA ILE A 28 7.06 -24.12 -2.56
C ILE A 28 6.43 -22.76 -2.27
N PRO A 29 5.12 -22.70 -1.93
CA PRO A 29 4.44 -21.46 -1.57
C PRO A 29 5.13 -20.77 -0.40
N THR A 30 5.33 -19.46 -0.53
CA THR A 30 6.00 -18.63 0.48
C THR A 30 5.23 -17.33 0.62
N LYS A 31 4.70 -17.06 1.79
CA LYS A 31 3.91 -15.86 2.07
C LYS A 31 4.83 -14.71 2.50
N VAL A 32 4.61 -13.54 1.91
CA VAL A 32 5.37 -12.34 2.22
C VAL A 32 4.39 -11.21 2.53
N LEU A 33 4.38 -10.79 3.78
CA LEU A 33 3.62 -9.63 4.21
C LEU A 33 4.48 -8.38 4.08
N VAL A 34 3.96 -7.36 3.40
CA VAL A 34 4.63 -6.07 3.17
C VAL A 34 3.80 -4.95 3.78
N ARG A 35 4.46 -3.99 4.43
CA ARG A 35 3.85 -2.75 4.93
C ARG A 35 4.64 -1.52 4.50
N ALA A 36 3.95 -0.60 3.84
CA ALA A 36 4.40 0.76 3.64
C ALA A 36 3.98 1.60 4.83
N VAL A 37 4.90 2.30 5.43
CA VAL A 37 4.65 3.15 6.59
C VAL A 37 5.18 4.55 6.33
N SER A 38 4.53 5.54 6.89
CA SER A 38 5.03 6.90 6.94
C SER A 38 6.13 6.98 7.99
N LYS A 39 7.27 7.57 7.64
CA LYS A 39 8.40 7.74 8.55
C LYS A 39 7.97 8.48 9.81
N ASP A 40 8.33 7.93 10.96
CA ASP A 40 7.95 8.43 12.28
C ASP A 40 6.45 8.60 12.51
N ALA A 41 5.62 7.88 11.74
CA ALA A 41 4.17 7.98 11.77
C ALA A 41 3.50 6.60 11.59
N LYS A 42 2.35 6.58 10.95
CA LYS A 42 1.43 5.45 10.87
C LYS A 42 1.65 4.60 9.62
N VAL A 43 0.89 3.50 9.53
CA VAL A 43 0.79 2.72 8.31
C VAL A 43 0.04 3.54 7.24
N ILE A 44 0.53 3.52 6.01
CA ILE A 44 -0.11 4.21 4.88
C ILE A 44 -1.38 3.46 4.51
N GLY A 45 -2.53 4.05 4.83
CA GLY A 45 -3.84 3.43 4.66
C GLY A 45 -4.58 3.90 3.42
N SER A 46 -5.78 3.33 3.22
CA SER A 46 -6.66 3.65 2.09
C SER A 46 -7.12 5.13 2.06
N GLY A 47 -7.07 5.86 3.19
CA GLY A 47 -7.44 7.29 3.27
C GLY A 47 -6.52 8.24 2.49
N VAL A 48 -5.38 7.76 2.00
CA VAL A 48 -4.46 8.47 1.09
C VAL A 48 -4.23 7.67 -0.21
N GLY A 49 -5.16 6.76 -0.52
CA GLY A 49 -5.10 5.88 -1.70
C GLY A 49 -4.27 4.61 -1.51
N GLY A 50 -3.75 4.35 -0.31
CA GLY A 50 -2.90 3.20 -0.04
C GLY A 50 -1.53 3.27 -0.73
N ALA A 51 -0.92 2.11 -0.92
CA ALA A 51 0.38 1.98 -1.58
C ALA A 51 0.37 0.89 -2.66
N ALA A 52 1.00 1.13 -3.80
CA ALA A 52 1.31 0.10 -4.77
C ALA A 52 2.55 -0.67 -4.32
N VAL A 53 2.45 -2.00 -4.35
CA VAL A 53 3.55 -2.90 -3.96
C VAL A 53 3.88 -3.80 -5.14
N ARG A 54 5.19 -3.94 -5.41
CA ARG A 54 5.70 -4.88 -6.41
C ARG A 54 6.91 -5.62 -5.85
N ILE A 55 6.89 -6.93 -5.98
CA ILE A 55 8.01 -7.81 -5.59
C ILE A 55 8.63 -8.35 -6.88
N VAL A 56 9.89 -8.06 -7.11
CA VAL A 56 10.61 -8.49 -8.30
C VAL A 56 11.81 -9.36 -7.92
N ASN A 57 12.12 -10.31 -8.76
CA ASN A 57 13.39 -11.06 -8.66
C ASN A 57 14.55 -10.08 -8.91
N ALA A 58 15.42 -9.89 -7.91
CA ALA A 58 16.48 -8.88 -7.99
C ALA A 58 17.52 -9.17 -9.09
N ARG A 59 17.64 -10.44 -9.52
CA ARG A 59 18.58 -10.86 -10.55
C ARG A 59 18.02 -10.76 -11.96
N THR A 60 16.73 -11.11 -12.15
CA THR A 60 16.12 -11.20 -13.49
C THR A 60 15.22 -9.99 -13.80
N GLY A 61 14.79 -9.25 -12.78
CA GLY A 61 13.80 -8.18 -12.93
C GLY A 61 12.36 -8.67 -13.10
N GLU A 62 12.14 -9.98 -13.10
CA GLU A 62 10.82 -10.59 -13.23
C GLU A 62 9.92 -10.19 -12.05
N THR A 63 8.67 -9.80 -12.34
CA THR A 63 7.67 -9.53 -11.30
C THR A 63 7.10 -10.83 -10.76
N LEU A 64 7.36 -11.10 -9.48
CA LEU A 64 6.88 -12.30 -8.77
C LEU A 64 5.50 -12.07 -8.15
N ALA A 65 5.22 -10.87 -7.67
CA ALA A 65 3.92 -10.47 -7.15
C ALA A 65 3.75 -8.95 -7.24
N GLN A 66 2.49 -8.50 -7.38
CA GLN A 66 2.15 -7.08 -7.31
C GLN A 66 0.71 -6.90 -6.83
N GLY A 67 0.44 -5.76 -6.21
CA GLY A 67 -0.89 -5.40 -5.75
C GLY A 67 -0.89 -4.09 -4.97
N ARG A 68 -1.93 -3.89 -4.18
CA ARG A 68 -2.10 -2.69 -3.35
C ARG A 68 -2.11 -3.06 -1.87
N GLN A 69 -1.49 -2.22 -1.09
CA GLN A 69 -1.69 -2.16 0.35
C GLN A 69 -2.96 -1.37 0.63
N GLU A 70 -3.91 -2.00 1.31
CA GLU A 70 -5.20 -1.41 1.64
C GLU A 70 -5.56 -1.70 3.10
N GLY A 71 -6.38 -0.83 3.71
CA GLY A 71 -6.79 -0.92 5.09
C GLY A 71 -6.62 0.39 5.85
N GLY A 72 -6.67 0.32 7.18
CA GLY A 72 -6.54 1.48 8.05
C GLY A 72 -5.08 1.84 8.35
N THR A 73 -4.92 2.90 9.14
CA THR A 73 -3.60 3.40 9.57
C THR A 73 -3.02 2.66 10.78
N GLY A 74 -3.71 1.62 11.25
CA GLY A 74 -3.32 0.88 12.45
C GLY A 74 -3.75 1.56 13.76
N ASP A 75 -3.33 0.97 14.88
CA ASP A 75 -3.56 1.52 16.21
C ASP A 75 -2.59 2.68 16.47
N THR A 76 -3.13 3.89 16.45
CA THR A 76 -2.34 5.13 16.58
C THR A 76 -1.62 5.22 17.92
N ASP A 77 -2.28 4.84 19.01
CA ASP A 77 -1.66 4.90 20.35
C ASP A 77 -0.46 3.96 20.43
N ARG A 78 -0.63 2.73 19.98
CA ARG A 78 0.44 1.73 19.93
C ARG A 78 1.61 2.14 19.04
N ILE A 79 1.33 2.77 17.91
CA ILE A 79 2.36 3.15 16.93
C ILE A 79 3.11 4.42 17.36
N MET A 80 2.37 5.43 17.86
CA MET A 80 2.89 6.79 18.04
C MET A 80 3.25 7.12 19.48
N VAL A 81 2.61 6.48 20.48
CA VAL A 81 2.72 6.88 21.89
C VAL A 81 3.44 5.83 22.73
N GLN A 82 3.14 4.55 22.52
CA GLN A 82 3.71 3.50 23.35
C GLN A 82 5.19 3.23 23.04
N PRO A 83 6.02 2.94 24.05
CA PRO A 83 7.42 2.58 23.83
C PRO A 83 7.56 1.33 22.95
N ARG A 84 8.43 1.41 21.94
CA ARG A 84 8.72 0.29 21.02
C ARG A 84 9.67 -0.69 21.71
N GLY A 85 9.14 -1.83 22.17
CA GLY A 85 9.98 -2.91 22.69
C GLY A 85 10.60 -3.76 21.58
N ARG A 86 11.84 -4.25 21.81
CA ARG A 86 12.52 -5.15 20.86
C ARG A 86 11.66 -6.41 20.61
N GLY A 87 11.45 -6.75 19.33
CA GLY A 87 10.71 -7.95 18.91
C GLY A 87 9.17 -7.84 19.02
N LYS A 88 8.64 -6.69 19.44
CA LYS A 88 7.19 -6.48 19.43
C LYS A 88 6.71 -6.06 18.04
N VAL A 89 5.57 -6.62 17.63
CA VAL A 89 4.85 -6.22 16.42
C VAL A 89 4.14 -4.91 16.72
N VAL A 90 4.51 -3.82 16.06
CA VAL A 90 3.98 -2.47 16.28
C VAL A 90 2.88 -2.14 15.28
N TYR A 91 3.14 -2.37 13.99
CA TYR A 91 2.21 -2.05 12.91
C TYR A 91 1.16 -3.15 12.65
N GLY A 92 1.37 -4.37 13.16
CA GLY A 92 0.51 -5.53 12.93
C GLY A 92 -0.76 -5.52 13.77
N THR A 93 -1.60 -4.49 13.64
CA THR A 93 -2.93 -4.44 14.27
C THR A 93 -4.02 -4.87 13.28
N PRO A 94 -5.18 -5.38 13.73
CA PRO A 94 -6.22 -5.93 12.84
C PRO A 94 -6.70 -4.99 11.74
N SER A 95 -6.70 -3.67 12.01
CA SER A 95 -7.13 -2.65 11.05
C SER A 95 -6.00 -2.07 10.20
N ALA A 96 -4.73 -2.42 10.50
CA ALA A 96 -3.59 -1.86 9.79
C ALA A 96 -3.51 -2.40 8.36
N ALA A 97 -3.29 -1.49 7.40
CA ALA A 97 -3.11 -1.84 6.01
C ALA A 97 -1.88 -2.72 5.79
N PHE A 98 -1.97 -3.64 4.85
CA PHE A 98 -0.87 -4.49 4.41
C PHE A 98 -1.12 -4.99 2.98
N PHE A 99 -0.07 -5.48 2.36
CA PHE A 99 -0.13 -6.30 1.16
C PHE A 99 0.42 -7.69 1.49
N LEU A 100 -0.33 -8.75 1.17
CA LEU A 100 0.09 -10.13 1.34
C LEU A 100 0.30 -10.76 -0.04
N ALA A 101 1.53 -11.16 -0.33
CA ALA A 101 1.87 -11.94 -1.50
C ALA A 101 2.04 -13.42 -1.14
N GLU A 102 1.67 -14.29 -2.08
CA GLU A 102 2.03 -15.72 -2.05
C GLU A 102 2.83 -16.04 -3.30
N ILE A 103 4.08 -16.46 -3.13
CA ILE A 103 5.07 -16.63 -4.20
C ILE A 103 5.59 -18.06 -4.18
N GLY A 104 5.53 -18.75 -5.32
CA GLY A 104 6.14 -20.06 -5.50
C GLY A 104 7.65 -19.95 -5.70
N LEU A 105 8.45 -20.58 -4.84
CA LEU A 105 9.90 -20.55 -4.90
C LEU A 105 10.49 -21.97 -4.93
N GLU A 106 11.42 -22.22 -5.84
CA GLU A 106 12.16 -23.50 -5.93
C GLU A 106 13.46 -23.48 -5.10
N ARG A 107 14.01 -22.29 -4.89
CA ARG A 107 15.29 -22.07 -4.21
C ARG A 107 15.30 -20.71 -3.50
N PRO A 108 16.24 -20.48 -2.57
CA PRO A 108 16.44 -19.15 -2.00
C PRO A 108 16.62 -18.11 -3.09
N THR A 109 15.76 -17.07 -3.07
CA THR A 109 15.67 -16.07 -4.13
C THR A 109 15.80 -14.67 -3.54
N GLN A 110 16.74 -13.89 -4.05
CA GLN A 110 16.86 -12.49 -3.70
C GLN A 110 15.79 -11.70 -4.45
N VAL A 111 14.99 -10.94 -3.71
CA VAL A 111 13.91 -10.10 -4.25
C VAL A 111 14.10 -8.65 -3.84
N GLU A 112 13.69 -7.75 -4.72
CA GLU A 112 13.52 -6.34 -4.40
C GLU A 112 12.02 -6.05 -4.26
N ILE A 113 11.62 -5.54 -3.10
CA ILE A 113 10.26 -5.10 -2.82
C ILE A 113 10.22 -3.60 -3.02
N ARG A 114 9.43 -3.14 -3.97
CA ARG A 114 9.24 -1.74 -4.33
C ARG A 114 7.87 -1.28 -3.88
N VAL A 115 7.81 -0.07 -3.35
CA VAL A 115 6.57 0.55 -2.87
C VAL A 115 6.48 1.96 -3.44
N GLU A 116 5.27 2.34 -3.88
CA GLU A 116 4.91 3.70 -4.29
C GLU A 116 3.67 4.15 -3.53
N ALA A 117 3.73 5.29 -2.85
CA ALA A 117 2.63 5.91 -2.10
C ALA A 117 2.88 7.41 -1.89
N PRO A 118 1.85 8.19 -1.57
CA PRO A 118 0.42 7.89 -1.54
C PRO A 118 -0.20 7.91 -2.95
N LEU A 119 -1.06 6.95 -3.27
CA LEU A 119 -1.57 6.82 -4.65
C LEU A 119 -2.63 7.88 -5.01
N GLU A 120 -3.33 8.46 -4.03
CA GLU A 120 -4.33 9.50 -4.25
C GLU A 120 -3.73 10.90 -4.46
N PHE A 121 -2.44 11.08 -4.13
CA PHE A 121 -1.74 12.37 -4.23
C PHE A 121 -0.51 12.25 -5.14
N PRO A 122 -0.69 12.26 -6.49
CA PRO A 122 0.40 12.08 -7.43
C PRO A 122 1.56 13.07 -7.27
N GLN A 123 1.26 14.32 -6.84
CA GLN A 123 2.26 15.36 -6.58
C GLN A 123 3.16 15.07 -5.37
N ALA A 124 2.73 14.16 -4.50
CA ALA A 124 3.46 13.74 -3.30
C ALA A 124 3.91 12.28 -3.38
N LEU A 125 3.79 11.65 -4.56
CA LEU A 125 4.14 10.24 -4.75
C LEU A 125 5.62 10.00 -4.47
N GLN A 126 5.88 9.09 -3.56
CA GLN A 126 7.23 8.68 -3.17
C GLN A 126 7.45 7.22 -3.47
N ARG A 127 8.70 6.83 -3.53
CA ARG A 127 9.15 5.47 -3.81
C ARG A 127 10.14 5.02 -2.76
N GLY A 128 9.96 3.80 -2.29
CA GLY A 128 10.91 3.13 -1.43
C GLY A 128 11.13 1.69 -1.90
N SER A 129 12.28 1.12 -1.59
CA SER A 129 12.53 -0.28 -1.85
C SER A 129 13.38 -0.94 -0.77
N LYS A 130 13.28 -2.27 -0.69
CA LYS A 130 14.08 -3.10 0.19
C LYS A 130 14.41 -4.43 -0.48
N THR A 131 15.69 -4.79 -0.46
CA THR A 131 16.14 -6.07 -0.98
C THR A 131 16.30 -7.08 0.15
N ILE A 132 15.71 -8.26 -0.01
CA ILE A 132 15.78 -9.37 0.95
C ILE A 132 15.93 -10.69 0.23
N THR A 133 16.31 -11.73 0.96
CA THR A 133 16.32 -13.11 0.43
C THR A 133 15.11 -13.86 0.98
N LEU A 134 14.25 -14.36 0.10
CA LEU A 134 13.17 -15.28 0.43
C LEU A 134 13.66 -16.71 0.41
N ILE A 135 13.24 -17.50 1.39
CA ILE A 135 13.55 -18.92 1.51
C ILE A 135 12.26 -19.70 1.26
N PRO A 136 12.24 -20.69 0.35
CA PRO A 136 11.06 -21.51 0.06
C PRO A 136 10.37 -22.04 1.31
N GLY A 137 9.06 -21.83 1.45
CA GLY A 137 8.25 -22.27 2.57
C GLY A 137 8.47 -21.52 3.89
N LYS A 138 9.36 -20.51 3.92
CA LYS A 138 9.57 -19.69 5.12
C LYS A 138 8.84 -18.38 4.99
N ASP A 139 7.63 -18.35 5.55
CA ASP A 139 6.75 -17.19 5.53
C ASP A 139 7.32 -15.99 6.30
N ILE A 140 7.08 -14.79 5.79
CA ILE A 140 7.35 -13.53 6.46
C ILE A 140 6.01 -12.92 6.90
N GLY A 141 5.70 -13.07 8.19
CA GLY A 141 4.48 -12.60 8.83
C GLY A 141 4.76 -11.56 9.93
N GLY A 142 3.80 -11.38 10.84
CA GLY A 142 3.92 -10.44 11.96
C GLY A 142 4.01 -8.99 11.50
N GLU A 143 5.16 -8.35 11.72
CA GLU A 143 5.43 -6.99 11.21
C GLU A 143 5.54 -6.95 9.68
N GLY A 144 5.99 -8.05 9.09
CA GLY A 144 6.26 -8.15 7.67
C GLY A 144 7.54 -7.43 7.27
N VAL A 145 7.67 -7.17 5.98
CA VAL A 145 8.72 -6.29 5.44
C VAL A 145 8.20 -4.87 5.48
N VAL A 146 8.74 -4.08 6.40
CA VAL A 146 8.39 -2.66 6.55
C VAL A 146 9.27 -1.83 5.63
N ILE A 147 8.63 -0.95 4.84
CA ILE A 147 9.27 0.05 3.98
C ILE A 147 8.75 1.42 4.40
N GLU A 148 9.66 2.28 4.84
CA GLU A 148 9.36 3.63 5.28
C GLU A 148 9.44 4.60 4.10
N LEU A 149 8.46 5.50 4.02
CA LEU A 149 8.42 6.64 3.09
C LEU A 149 8.36 7.93 3.90
N ASP A 150 8.72 9.08 3.31
CA ASP A 150 8.65 10.36 4.01
C ASP A 150 7.20 10.70 4.39
N GLY A 151 7.03 11.41 5.51
CA GLY A 151 5.77 11.47 6.22
C GLY A 151 4.79 12.58 5.83
N LEU A 152 5.08 13.42 4.80
CA LEU A 152 4.26 14.61 4.55
C LEU A 152 3.79 14.71 3.09
N ILE A 153 2.50 15.06 2.93
CA ILE A 153 1.92 15.54 1.69
C ILE A 153 1.86 17.06 1.76
N VAL A 154 2.57 17.73 0.86
CA VAL A 154 2.55 19.19 0.74
C VAL A 154 1.81 19.57 -0.54
N ASN A 155 0.79 20.40 -0.40
CA ASN A 155 0.01 20.92 -1.54
C ASN A 155 0.06 22.45 -1.53
N ILE A 156 0.71 23.06 -2.54
CA ILE A 156 0.77 24.51 -2.69
C ILE A 156 -0.55 25.00 -3.29
N VAL A 157 -1.28 25.80 -2.52
CA VAL A 157 -2.61 26.32 -2.91
C VAL A 157 -2.55 27.77 -3.40
N ALA A 158 -1.45 28.48 -3.14
CA ALA A 158 -1.21 29.83 -3.68
C ALA A 158 0.30 30.10 -3.73
N PRO A 159 0.77 30.85 -4.74
CA PRO A 159 0.06 31.31 -5.92
C PRO A 159 -0.29 30.17 -6.89
N PRO A 160 -1.26 30.33 -7.79
CA PRO A 160 -1.50 29.35 -8.85
C PRO A 160 -0.26 29.24 -9.75
N ALA A 161 0.03 28.03 -10.23
CA ALA A 161 1.25 27.70 -10.99
C ALA A 161 1.53 28.59 -12.24
N ALA A 162 0.51 29.32 -12.74
CA ALA A 162 0.60 30.15 -13.94
C ALA A 162 0.73 31.66 -13.65
N GLY A 163 1.05 32.07 -12.42
CA GLY A 163 1.24 33.48 -12.09
C GLY A 163 2.56 34.04 -12.62
N ALA A 164 2.51 35.14 -13.38
CA ALA A 164 3.72 35.86 -13.79
C ALA A 164 4.25 36.66 -12.60
N LEU A 165 5.48 36.41 -12.19
CA LEU A 165 6.20 37.16 -11.16
C LEU A 165 7.15 38.16 -11.80
N ARG A 166 7.21 39.38 -11.28
CA ARG A 166 8.17 40.39 -11.68
C ARG A 166 9.28 40.49 -10.62
N LYS A 167 10.50 40.87 -11.09
CA LYS A 167 11.62 41.11 -10.18
C LYS A 167 11.23 42.20 -9.16
N GLY A 168 11.29 41.88 -7.87
CA GLY A 168 10.94 42.80 -6.79
C GLY A 168 9.54 42.61 -6.21
N ASP A 169 8.70 41.74 -6.79
CA ASP A 169 7.39 41.40 -6.24
C ASP A 169 7.56 40.53 -4.98
N GLY A 170 6.76 40.81 -3.95
CA GLY A 170 6.63 39.92 -2.81
C GLY A 170 5.80 38.68 -3.19
N LEU A 171 6.33 37.49 -2.92
CA LEU A 171 5.61 36.23 -3.13
C LEU A 171 5.04 35.71 -1.81
N GLN A 172 3.71 35.66 -1.71
CA GLN A 172 3.04 34.99 -0.60
C GLN A 172 2.70 33.55 -1.02
N VAL A 173 3.31 32.57 -0.36
CA VAL A 173 3.03 31.15 -0.58
C VAL A 173 2.11 30.63 0.51
N ARG A 174 1.04 29.95 0.11
CA ARG A 174 0.16 29.20 1.00
C ARG A 174 0.18 27.73 0.60
N ALA A 175 0.40 26.86 1.56
CA ALA A 175 0.40 25.41 1.38
C ALA A 175 -0.45 24.71 2.43
N ASP A 176 -1.16 23.67 2.01
CA ASP A 176 -1.76 22.70 2.91
C ASP A 176 -0.77 21.56 3.13
N VAL A 177 -0.57 21.21 4.40
CA VAL A 177 0.34 20.14 4.78
C VAL A 177 -0.46 19.10 5.58
N ARG A 178 -0.35 17.85 5.18
CA ARG A 178 -0.95 16.73 5.92
C ARG A 178 0.03 15.57 6.06
N MET A 179 -0.18 14.75 7.07
CA MET A 179 0.58 13.53 7.28
C MET A 179 0.14 12.47 6.28
N LEU A 180 1.07 11.66 5.80
CA LEU A 180 0.85 10.45 5.02
C LEU A 180 0.05 9.41 5.81
#